data_a5116977e2dd86f5df8e2d8cdd939544
#
_entry.id   a5116977e2dd86f5df8e2d8cdd939544
#
_cell.length_a   1.000
_cell.length_b   1.000
_cell.length_c   1.000
_cell.angle_alpha   90.00
_cell.angle_beta   90.00
_cell.angle_gamma   90.00
#
_symmetry.space_group_name_H-M   'P 1'
#
loop_
_entity.id
_entity.type
_entity.pdbx_description
1 polymer ?
#
loop_
_entity_poly.entity_id
_entity_poly.type
_entity_poly.pdbx_seq_one_letter_code
_entity_poly.pdbx_strand_id
1 'polypeptide(L)'
;MFHHALTSGIYNLIQHPEGKSKMEDNNELVFASFNQDTTSLAVGTHTGYKLYSLTSTDSLEPIYCNSKPQFITNINRVPSKQSGLFSGTDDVYIAERLFSSSLVAIVTQSAPRKLKVCHFKKGTEICNYSYTSKILAVKMNRAVI
;
A
#
# COMPACT_ATOMS: atom_id res chain seq x y z
N MET A 1 12.96 -5.85 -23.11
CA MET A 1 12.55 -4.43 -22.98
C MET A 1 11.71 -4.13 -21.74
N PHE A 2 10.88 -5.03 -21.25
CA PHE A 2 10.03 -4.80 -20.06
C PHE A 2 10.78 -4.71 -18.72
N HIS A 3 11.93 -5.36 -18.57
CA HIS A 3 12.71 -5.34 -17.33
C HIS A 3 13.33 -3.97 -16.99
N HIS A 4 13.65 -3.17 -17.99
CA HIS A 4 14.33 -1.88 -17.76
C HIS A 4 13.38 -0.77 -17.28
N ALA A 5 12.13 -0.78 -17.73
CA ALA A 5 11.13 0.21 -17.32
C ALA A 5 10.64 -0.03 -15.88
N LEU A 6 10.49 -1.30 -15.49
CA LEU A 6 10.08 -1.68 -14.13
C LEU A 6 11.14 -1.37 -13.08
N THR A 7 12.42 -1.61 -13.40
CA THR A 7 13.54 -1.25 -12.51
C THR A 7 13.68 0.26 -12.36
N SER A 8 13.50 1.03 -13.43
CA SER A 8 13.54 2.50 -13.38
C SER A 8 12.38 3.09 -12.56
N GLY A 9 11.16 2.55 -12.69
CA GLY A 9 10.01 3.00 -11.92
C GLY A 9 10.14 2.72 -10.42
N ILE A 10 10.65 1.54 -10.06
CA ILE A 10 10.93 1.18 -8.67
C ILE A 10 12.09 2.03 -8.12
N TYR A 11 13.12 2.29 -8.95
CA TYR A 11 14.26 3.11 -8.57
C TYR A 11 13.85 4.56 -8.26
N ASN A 12 12.90 5.12 -9.02
CA ASN A 12 12.37 6.46 -8.78
C ASN A 12 11.48 6.55 -7.53
N LEU A 13 10.91 5.43 -7.06
CA LEU A 13 10.21 5.36 -5.77
C LEU A 13 11.16 5.38 -4.58
N ILE A 14 12.42 4.98 -4.80
CA ILE A 14 13.47 4.86 -3.76
C ILE A 14 14.35 6.10 -3.71
N GLN A 15 14.50 6.83 -4.85
CA GLN A 15 15.31 8.04 -4.91
C GLN A 15 14.45 9.29 -4.68
N HIS A 16 14.86 10.10 -3.70
CA HIS A 16 14.31 11.42 -3.45
C HIS A 16 14.53 12.35 -4.64
N PRO A 17 13.54 13.14 -5.09
CA PRO A 17 13.80 14.26 -5.97
C PRO A 17 14.65 15.29 -5.21
N GLU A 18 15.82 15.57 -5.70
CA GLU A 18 16.69 16.63 -5.17
C GLU A 18 15.99 17.98 -5.24
N GLY A 19 15.83 18.58 -4.09
CA GLY A 19 15.51 20.00 -3.94
C GLY A 19 14.14 20.32 -3.38
N LYS A 20 14.00 20.28 -2.06
CA LYS A 20 13.42 21.31 -1.17
C LYS A 20 13.08 20.72 0.19
N SER A 21 13.67 21.32 1.25
CA SER A 21 13.33 21.23 2.68
C SER A 21 13.27 19.83 3.29
N LYS A 22 14.19 19.59 4.25
CA LYS A 22 14.11 18.53 5.25
C LYS A 22 12.76 18.51 5.96
N MET A 23 11.82 17.74 5.43
CA MET A 23 10.83 17.04 6.20
C MET A 23 11.20 15.57 6.05
N GLU A 24 11.54 14.92 7.14
CA GLU A 24 11.69 13.47 7.20
C GLU A 24 10.36 12.84 6.79
N ASP A 25 10.24 12.54 5.52
CA ASP A 25 9.11 11.78 4.98
C ASP A 25 9.37 10.33 5.40
N ASN A 26 8.78 9.91 6.53
CA ASN A 26 8.79 8.52 7.02
C ASN A 26 8.02 7.59 6.06
N ASN A 27 8.16 7.81 4.77
CA ASN A 27 7.52 7.09 3.69
C ASN A 27 8.44 6.00 3.12
N GLU A 28 9.35 5.51 3.95
CA GLU A 28 10.31 4.47 3.58
C GLU A 28 9.57 3.20 3.14
N LEU A 29 10.02 2.65 2.03
CA LEU A 29 9.52 1.40 1.48
C LEU A 29 9.85 0.23 2.42
N VAL A 30 8.81 -0.45 2.90
CA VAL A 30 8.95 -1.65 3.74
C VAL A 30 8.75 -2.92 2.92
N PHE A 31 7.86 -2.87 1.94
CA PHE A 31 7.46 -4.03 1.16
C PHE A 31 6.93 -3.61 -0.21
N ALA A 32 7.19 -4.43 -1.23
CA ALA A 32 6.60 -4.27 -2.55
C ALA A 32 6.24 -5.63 -3.16
N SER A 33 5.09 -5.73 -3.80
CA SER A 33 4.62 -6.93 -4.47
C SER A 33 3.78 -6.59 -5.69
N PHE A 34 4.00 -7.35 -6.77
CA PHE A 34 3.12 -7.32 -7.92
C PHE A 34 1.87 -8.15 -7.66
N ASN A 35 0.74 -7.73 -8.22
CA ASN A 35 -0.45 -8.57 -8.25
C ASN A 35 -0.26 -9.74 -9.23
N GLN A 36 -1.25 -10.65 -9.31
CA GLN A 36 -1.13 -11.94 -10.00
C GLN A 36 -0.92 -11.82 -11.52
N ASP A 37 -1.39 -10.74 -12.14
CA ASP A 37 -1.27 -10.47 -13.59
C ASP A 37 -0.27 -9.34 -13.90
N THR A 38 0.50 -8.89 -12.92
CA THR A 38 1.51 -7.82 -13.04
C THR A 38 0.97 -6.47 -13.53
N THR A 39 -0.34 -6.23 -13.42
CA THR A 39 -0.97 -4.96 -13.82
C THR A 39 -0.92 -3.89 -12.75
N SER A 40 -0.57 -4.26 -11.51
CA SER A 40 -0.43 -3.32 -10.40
C SER A 40 0.66 -3.71 -9.42
N LEU A 41 1.22 -2.70 -8.75
CA LEU A 41 2.20 -2.82 -7.68
C LEU A 41 1.56 -2.37 -6.36
N ALA A 42 1.66 -3.20 -5.34
CA ALA A 42 1.33 -2.85 -3.96
C ALA A 42 2.62 -2.52 -3.20
N VAL A 43 2.62 -1.42 -2.47
CA VAL A 43 3.76 -0.93 -1.70
C VAL A 43 3.34 -0.72 -0.25
N GLY A 44 3.98 -1.40 0.68
CA GLY A 44 3.85 -1.18 2.12
C GLY A 44 4.86 -0.12 2.58
N THR A 45 4.43 0.75 3.48
CA THR A 45 5.25 1.80 4.09
C THR A 45 5.06 1.79 5.61
N HIS A 46 5.89 2.55 6.33
CA HIS A 46 5.74 2.74 7.78
C HIS A 46 4.44 3.44 8.20
N THR A 47 3.74 4.05 7.25
CA THR A 47 2.52 4.82 7.53
C THR A 47 1.27 4.25 6.87
N GLY A 48 1.39 3.11 6.16
CA GLY A 48 0.26 2.49 5.46
C GLY A 48 0.68 1.77 4.19
N TYR A 49 -0.12 1.87 3.14
CA TYR A 49 0.19 1.25 1.85
C TYR A 49 -0.28 2.10 0.67
N LYS A 50 0.34 1.87 -0.48
CA LYS A 50 0.01 2.51 -1.76
C LYS A 50 -0.18 1.44 -2.83
N LEU A 51 -1.07 1.71 -3.78
CA LEU A 51 -1.28 0.87 -4.95
C LEU A 51 -1.04 1.70 -6.20
N TYR A 52 -0.30 1.15 -7.14
CA TYR A 52 0.03 1.77 -8.41
C TYR A 52 -0.42 0.90 -9.58
N SER A 53 -0.88 1.54 -10.67
CA SER A 53 -1.12 0.90 -11.95
C SER A 53 0.20 0.78 -12.72
N LEU A 54 0.38 -0.34 -13.39
CA LEU A 54 1.52 -0.63 -14.29
C LEU A 54 1.08 -0.70 -15.76
N THR A 55 -0.10 -0.17 -16.08
CA THR A 55 -0.64 -0.19 -17.45
C THR A 55 0.03 0.85 -18.36
N SER A 56 0.61 1.90 -17.79
CA SER A 56 1.42 2.87 -18.52
C SER A 56 2.88 2.42 -18.57
N THR A 57 3.55 2.62 -19.71
CA THR A 57 4.97 2.26 -19.90
C THR A 57 5.94 3.27 -19.28
N ASP A 58 5.48 4.51 -19.06
CA ASP A 58 6.35 5.62 -18.75
C ASP A 58 6.23 6.14 -17.32
N SER A 59 5.15 5.75 -16.60
CA SER A 59 4.90 6.25 -15.25
C SER A 59 4.11 5.27 -14.39
N LEU A 60 4.36 5.34 -13.08
CA LEU A 60 3.55 4.66 -12.08
C LEU A 60 2.36 5.55 -11.74
N GLU A 61 1.16 5.13 -12.15
CA GLU A 61 -0.06 5.85 -11.85
C GLU A 61 -0.62 5.41 -10.48
N PRO A 62 -0.83 6.34 -9.53
CA PRO A 62 -1.38 5.98 -8.23
C PRO A 62 -2.86 5.58 -8.37
N ILE A 63 -3.20 4.37 -7.93
CA ILE A 63 -4.58 3.87 -7.84
C ILE A 63 -5.17 4.24 -6.48
N TYR A 64 -4.37 4.12 -5.41
CA TYR A 64 -4.80 4.33 -4.04
C TYR A 64 -3.62 4.63 -3.12
N CYS A 65 -3.84 5.52 -2.17
CA CYS A 65 -2.88 5.83 -1.12
C CYS A 65 -3.60 5.83 0.22
N ASN A 66 -3.23 4.93 1.11
CA ASN A 66 -3.66 4.92 2.50
C ASN A 66 -2.46 5.21 3.40
N SER A 67 -1.93 6.40 3.29
CA SER A 67 -0.98 6.96 4.26
C SER A 67 -1.69 8.08 5.00
N LYS A 68 -1.51 8.16 6.33
CA LYS A 68 -2.01 9.32 7.07
C LYS A 68 -1.34 10.57 6.51
N PRO A 69 -2.10 11.64 6.21
CA PRO A 69 -1.48 12.92 5.95
C PRO A 69 -0.70 13.30 7.20
N GLN A 70 0.61 13.46 7.08
CA GLN A 70 1.39 14.13 8.11
C GLN A 70 0.79 15.52 8.29
N PHE A 71 0.56 15.90 9.51
CA PHE A 71 -0.03 17.16 9.91
C PHE A 71 0.57 18.35 9.15
N ILE A 72 -0.14 18.83 8.13
CA ILE A 72 0.02 20.21 7.72
C ILE A 72 -0.76 21.00 8.77
N THR A 73 -0.04 21.55 9.74
CA THR A 73 -0.55 22.59 10.62
C THR A 73 -0.84 23.82 9.81
N ASN A 74 -1.93 23.82 9.07
CA ASN A 74 -2.58 25.01 8.56
C ASN A 74 -4.07 24.90 8.89
N ILE A 75 -4.39 25.59 9.94
CA ILE A 75 -5.67 26.01 10.48
C ILE A 75 -6.59 26.39 9.34
N ASN A 76 -7.66 25.62 9.11
CA ASN A 76 -8.90 25.91 8.39
C ASN A 76 -9.29 24.92 7.28
N ARG A 77 -9.10 23.62 7.49
CA ARG A 77 -9.82 22.63 6.68
C ARG A 77 -10.42 21.56 7.59
N VAL A 78 -11.76 21.57 7.66
CA VAL A 78 -12.56 20.53 8.28
C VAL A 78 -12.12 19.17 7.74
N PRO A 79 -11.70 18.19 8.58
CA PRO A 79 -11.36 16.88 8.11
C PRO A 79 -12.63 16.18 7.62
N SER A 80 -12.73 15.95 6.32
CA SER A 80 -13.70 14.99 5.81
C SER A 80 -13.43 13.65 6.51
N LYS A 81 -14.47 13.04 7.06
CA LYS A 81 -14.46 11.74 7.73
C LYS A 81 -13.92 10.69 6.77
N GLN A 82 -12.61 10.51 6.70
CA GLN A 82 -12.03 9.28 6.22
C GLN A 82 -12.06 8.32 7.40
N SER A 83 -12.96 7.37 7.32
CA SER A 83 -13.06 6.24 8.26
C SER A 83 -11.71 5.52 8.24
N GLY A 84 -10.90 5.75 9.27
CA GLY A 84 -9.58 5.16 9.39
C GLY A 84 -9.68 3.66 9.59
N LEU A 85 -9.40 2.89 8.54
CA LEU A 85 -9.15 1.44 8.61
C LEU A 85 -7.93 1.10 9.50
N PHE A 86 -7.12 2.10 9.80
CA PHE A 86 -5.91 1.97 10.60
C PHE A 86 -5.90 3.06 11.68
N SER A 87 -6.00 2.65 12.93
CA SER A 87 -5.73 3.52 14.07
C SER A 87 -4.25 3.39 14.44
N GLY A 88 -3.47 4.38 14.09
CA GLY A 88 -2.06 4.39 14.43
C GLY A 88 -1.15 4.46 13.19
N THR A 89 0.13 4.59 13.42
CA THR A 89 1.22 4.41 12.45
C THR A 89 1.42 2.90 12.27
N ASP A 90 0.59 2.26 11.45
CA ASP A 90 0.72 0.82 11.23
C ASP A 90 1.68 0.59 10.05
N ASP A 91 2.87 0.11 10.35
CA ASP A 91 3.82 -0.39 9.36
C ASP A 91 3.19 -1.56 8.60
N VAL A 92 2.90 -1.37 7.33
CA VAL A 92 2.39 -2.43 6.47
C VAL A 92 3.56 -3.14 5.81
N TYR A 93 3.82 -4.38 6.22
CA TYR A 93 4.91 -5.17 5.67
C TYR A 93 4.46 -6.25 4.68
N ILE A 94 3.15 -6.50 4.54
CA ILE A 94 2.56 -7.29 3.46
C ILE A 94 1.32 -6.56 2.96
N ALA A 95 1.29 -6.29 1.66
CA ALA A 95 0.12 -5.79 0.95
C ALA A 95 -0.02 -6.54 -0.37
N GLU A 96 -1.10 -7.27 -0.56
CA GLU A 96 -1.37 -8.07 -1.75
C GLU A 96 -2.72 -7.67 -2.34
N ARG A 97 -2.73 -7.19 -3.58
CA ARG A 97 -3.95 -6.82 -4.30
C ARG A 97 -4.46 -8.01 -5.10
N LEU A 98 -5.75 -8.27 -5.06
CA LEU A 98 -6.38 -9.33 -5.86
C LEU A 98 -6.67 -8.82 -7.27
N PHE A 99 -5.84 -9.17 -8.25
CA PHE A 99 -5.94 -8.75 -9.66
C PHE A 99 -6.26 -7.24 -9.79
N SER A 100 -7.13 -6.86 -10.69
CA SER A 100 -7.61 -5.48 -10.85
C SER A 100 -8.82 -5.13 -9.95
N SER A 101 -9.17 -5.99 -8.99
CA SER A 101 -10.26 -5.77 -8.05
C SER A 101 -9.95 -4.65 -7.04
N SER A 102 -10.92 -4.31 -6.22
CA SER A 102 -10.77 -3.37 -5.11
C SER A 102 -10.41 -4.06 -3.78
N LEU A 103 -10.03 -5.33 -3.82
CA LEU A 103 -9.65 -6.11 -2.65
C LEU A 103 -8.14 -6.08 -2.44
N VAL A 104 -7.74 -5.88 -1.19
CA VAL A 104 -6.35 -5.94 -0.74
C VAL A 104 -6.27 -6.72 0.58
N ALA A 105 -5.32 -7.64 0.66
CA ALA A 105 -4.95 -8.33 1.89
C ALA A 105 -3.74 -7.63 2.51
N ILE A 106 -3.79 -7.39 3.82
CA ILE A 106 -2.81 -6.58 4.53
C ILE A 106 -2.39 -7.28 5.81
N VAL A 107 -1.09 -7.21 6.11
CA VAL A 107 -0.51 -7.58 7.40
C VAL A 107 0.37 -6.44 7.90
N THR A 108 0.20 -6.06 9.16
CA THR A 108 0.95 -4.97 9.79
C THR A 108 1.98 -5.51 10.79
N GLN A 109 3.04 -4.73 11.03
CA GLN A 109 4.05 -5.08 12.05
C GLN A 109 3.47 -5.10 13.46
N SER A 110 2.48 -4.25 13.73
CA SER A 110 1.78 -4.20 15.03
C SER A 110 0.95 -5.47 15.30
N ALA A 111 0.50 -6.16 14.24
CA ALA A 111 -0.28 -7.38 14.33
C ALA A 111 0.18 -8.44 13.31
N PRO A 112 1.41 -9.00 13.46
CA PRO A 112 2.05 -9.81 12.43
C PRO A 112 1.39 -11.20 12.21
N ARG A 113 0.44 -11.56 13.06
CA ARG A 113 -0.34 -12.80 12.97
C ARG A 113 -1.75 -12.56 12.44
N LYS A 114 -2.14 -11.30 12.19
CA LYS A 114 -3.48 -10.94 11.77
C LYS A 114 -3.49 -10.55 10.30
N LEU A 115 -4.22 -11.32 9.49
CA LEU A 115 -4.54 -10.99 8.12
C LEU A 115 -5.83 -10.16 8.10
N LYS A 116 -5.80 -9.02 7.43
CA LYS A 116 -6.99 -8.20 7.14
C LYS A 116 -7.25 -8.20 5.65
N VAL A 117 -8.50 -8.38 5.24
CA VAL A 117 -8.94 -8.20 3.85
C VAL A 117 -9.83 -6.99 3.79
N CYS A 118 -9.47 -6.04 2.94
CA CYS A 118 -10.11 -4.73 2.87
C CYS A 118 -10.59 -4.43 1.44
N HIS A 119 -11.69 -3.69 1.35
CA HIS A 119 -12.14 -3.05 0.12
C HIS A 119 -11.60 -1.62 0.09
N PHE A 120 -10.45 -1.39 -0.55
CA PHE A 120 -9.74 -0.13 -0.42
C PHE A 120 -10.53 1.08 -0.96
N LYS A 121 -11.30 0.95 -2.03
CA LYS A 121 -12.14 2.04 -2.57
C LYS A 121 -13.27 2.46 -1.63
N LYS A 122 -13.81 1.54 -0.83
CA LYS A 122 -14.86 1.82 0.16
C LYS A 122 -14.29 2.17 1.52
N GLY A 123 -13.01 1.92 1.76
CA GLY A 123 -12.39 2.11 3.06
C GLY A 123 -12.94 1.17 4.14
N THR A 124 -13.38 -0.03 3.78
CA THR A 124 -14.01 -0.99 4.71
C THR A 124 -13.19 -2.27 4.84
N GLU A 125 -13.04 -2.75 6.06
CA GLU A 125 -12.56 -4.10 6.33
C GLU A 125 -13.70 -5.09 6.02
N ILE A 126 -13.42 -6.12 5.20
CA ILE A 126 -14.38 -7.16 4.84
C ILE A 126 -14.32 -8.28 5.85
N CYS A 127 -13.12 -8.76 6.13
CA CYS A 127 -12.87 -9.81 7.11
C CYS A 127 -11.45 -9.73 7.64
N ASN A 128 -11.23 -10.39 8.77
CA ASN A 128 -9.90 -10.62 9.31
C ASN A 128 -9.79 -12.02 9.89
N TYR A 129 -8.54 -12.52 9.96
CA TYR A 129 -8.25 -13.81 10.54
C TYR A 129 -6.94 -13.74 11.32
N SER A 130 -6.90 -14.37 12.49
CA SER A 130 -5.70 -14.43 13.33
C SER A 130 -5.13 -15.83 13.35
N TYR A 131 -3.86 -15.93 12.96
CA TYR A 131 -3.09 -17.17 12.94
C TYR A 131 -2.32 -17.34 14.25
N THR A 132 -1.89 -18.58 14.53
CA THR A 132 -1.07 -18.89 15.70
C THR A 132 0.37 -18.37 15.56
N SER A 133 0.87 -18.28 14.31
CA SER A 133 2.23 -17.86 13.99
C SER A 133 2.24 -16.60 13.11
N LYS A 134 3.40 -15.93 13.06
CA LYS A 134 3.61 -14.77 12.17
C LYS A 134 3.37 -15.18 10.71
N ILE A 135 2.65 -14.31 9.99
CA ILE A 135 2.42 -14.46 8.55
C ILE A 135 3.68 -14.01 7.83
N LEU A 136 4.24 -14.88 7.00
CA LEU A 136 5.46 -14.60 6.24
C LEU A 136 5.18 -14.16 4.81
N ALA A 137 4.08 -14.65 4.23
CA ALA A 137 3.64 -14.29 2.88
C ALA A 137 2.13 -14.45 2.75
N VAL A 138 1.54 -13.70 1.84
CA VAL A 138 0.15 -13.82 1.43
C VAL A 138 0.13 -13.95 -0.09
N LYS A 139 -0.63 -14.92 -0.60
CA LYS A 139 -0.93 -15.07 -2.02
C LYS A 139 -2.41 -15.24 -2.20
N MET A 140 -2.98 -14.50 -3.13
CA MET A 140 -4.39 -14.54 -3.46
C MET A 140 -4.59 -15.03 -4.89
N ASN A 141 -5.64 -15.78 -5.12
CA ASN A 141 -6.07 -16.21 -6.44
C ASN A 141 -7.59 -16.05 -6.58
N ARG A 142 -8.10 -16.21 -7.80
CA ARG A 142 -9.53 -16.37 -8.01
C ARG A 142 -9.87 -17.85 -7.79
N ALA A 143 -10.34 -18.18 -6.60
CA ALA A 143 -11.05 -19.45 -6.43
C ALA A 143 -12.42 -19.29 -7.10
N VAL A 144 -12.66 -20.06 -8.15
CA VAL A 144 -14.00 -20.25 -8.70
C VAL A 144 -14.61 -21.39 -7.89
N ILE A 145 -15.60 -21.07 -7.09
CA ILE A 145 -16.45 -22.07 -6.41
C ILE A 145 -17.57 -22.42 -7.36
#